data_2e8e62b08336e362fc7ecd5b1cf56a3b
#
_entry.id   2e8e62b08336e362fc7ecd5b1cf56a3b
#
_cell.length_a   1.000
_cell.length_b   1.000
_cell.length_c   1.000
_cell.angle_alpha   90.00
_cell.angle_beta   90.00
_cell.angle_gamma   90.00
#
_symmetry.space_group_name_H-M   'P 1'
#
loop_
_entity.id
_entity.type
_entity.pdbx_description
1 polymer ?
#
loop_
_entity_poly.entity_id
_entity_poly.type
_entity_poly.pdbx_seq_one_letter_code
_entity_poly.pdbx_strand_id
1 'polypeptide(L)'
;MTRRIRTFVTTVVVIILFLAPAPARAQTETEEDPCAPEAQRSPQLMACAERKFKEATAELKRVRAQLSEDFEPRSRVKFRAAERLWLGYRKSNCDTEASIYEGGTIQPLIQLRCMTRVTQERAAELKAQIQTLHGTE
;
A
#
# COMPACT_ATOMS: atom_id res chain seq x y z
N MET A 1 -83.82 5.38 42.85
CA MET A 1 -82.43 5.88 43.23
C MET A 1 -81.49 5.43 42.15
N THR A 2 -81.26 6.27 41.15
CA THR A 2 -80.44 5.98 39.94
C THR A 2 -79.22 6.93 39.93
N ARG A 3 -78.08 6.38 40.29
CA ARG A 3 -76.79 7.13 40.32
C ARG A 3 -76.18 7.09 38.96
N ARG A 4 -76.08 8.25 38.27
CA ARG A 4 -75.40 8.44 36.98
C ARG A 4 -73.90 8.47 37.23
N ILE A 5 -73.15 7.53 36.65
CA ILE A 5 -71.68 7.53 36.58
C ILE A 5 -71.33 8.32 35.39
N ARG A 6 -70.66 9.45 35.57
CA ARG A 6 -70.03 10.27 34.49
C ARG A 6 -68.68 9.68 34.19
N THR A 7 -68.59 9.09 33.03
CA THR A 7 -67.31 8.59 32.47
C THR A 7 -66.53 9.78 31.88
N PHE A 8 -65.46 10.17 32.51
CA PHE A 8 -64.49 11.09 31.95
C PHE A 8 -63.61 10.35 30.96
N VAL A 9 -63.80 10.60 29.67
CA VAL A 9 -62.89 10.15 28.61
C VAL A 9 -61.72 11.13 28.56
N THR A 10 -60.61 10.71 29.14
CA THR A 10 -59.35 11.47 29.07
C THR A 10 -58.65 11.09 27.76
N THR A 11 -58.74 11.99 26.79
CA THR A 11 -58.03 11.83 25.51
C THR A 11 -56.53 12.11 25.74
N VAL A 12 -55.73 11.06 25.81
CA VAL A 12 -54.27 11.18 25.84
C VAL A 12 -53.78 11.38 24.39
N VAL A 13 -53.39 12.59 24.07
CA VAL A 13 -52.73 12.91 22.79
C VAL A 13 -51.26 12.50 22.94
N VAL A 14 -50.92 11.34 22.37
CA VAL A 14 -49.51 10.91 22.25
C VAL A 14 -48.86 11.65 21.09
N ILE A 15 -48.08 12.66 21.42
CA ILE A 15 -47.20 13.35 20.44
C ILE A 15 -46.00 12.45 20.22
N ILE A 16 -46.02 11.66 19.13
CA ILE A 16 -44.83 10.93 18.65
C ILE A 16 -43.93 11.93 17.95
N LEU A 17 -42.88 12.39 18.63
CA LEU A 17 -41.79 13.10 18.01
C LEU A 17 -41.03 12.11 17.10
N PHE A 18 -41.21 12.23 15.78
CA PHE A 18 -40.37 11.60 14.81
C PHE A 18 -38.98 12.25 14.87
N LEU A 19 -38.05 11.65 15.62
CA LEU A 19 -36.63 11.92 15.44
C LEU A 19 -36.23 11.30 14.09
N ALA A 20 -36.24 12.08 13.03
CA ALA A 20 -35.62 11.69 11.79
C ALA A 20 -34.10 11.52 12.03
N PRO A 21 -33.52 10.35 11.69
CA PRO A 21 -32.07 10.23 11.76
C PRO A 21 -31.46 11.23 10.76
N ALA A 22 -30.61 12.13 11.25
CA ALA A 22 -29.83 13.00 10.40
C ALA A 22 -29.02 12.12 9.43
N PRO A 23 -28.99 12.42 8.12
CA PRO A 23 -28.14 11.67 7.21
C PRO A 23 -26.70 11.79 7.70
N ALA A 24 -26.12 10.66 8.08
CA ALA A 24 -24.70 10.56 8.33
C ALA A 24 -24.00 11.04 7.03
N ARG A 25 -23.46 12.24 7.08
CA ARG A 25 -22.61 12.76 6.02
C ARG A 25 -21.41 11.81 5.99
N ALA A 26 -21.40 10.88 5.03
CA ALA A 26 -20.21 10.17 4.67
C ALA A 26 -19.18 11.26 4.34
N GLN A 27 -18.24 11.48 5.25
CA GLN A 27 -17.03 12.21 4.95
C GLN A 27 -16.30 11.33 3.93
N THR A 28 -16.43 11.65 2.66
CA THR A 28 -15.45 11.24 1.68
C THR A 28 -14.16 11.91 2.12
N GLU A 29 -13.40 11.21 2.96
CA GLU A 29 -11.99 11.50 3.14
C GLU A 29 -11.42 11.37 1.73
N THR A 30 -11.19 12.48 1.08
CA THR A 30 -10.34 12.54 -0.11
C THR A 30 -9.00 12.06 0.39
N GLU A 31 -8.66 10.81 0.09
CA GLU A 31 -7.37 10.20 0.43
C GLU A 31 -6.30 11.08 -0.21
N GLU A 32 -5.72 11.96 0.59
CA GLU A 32 -4.70 12.92 0.15
C GLU A 32 -3.52 12.12 -0.41
N ASP A 33 -3.11 12.38 -1.64
CA ASP A 33 -2.00 11.68 -2.26
C ASP A 33 -0.72 11.89 -1.44
N PRO A 34 -0.20 10.85 -0.77
CA PRO A 34 0.98 10.99 0.09
C PRO A 34 2.25 11.34 -0.70
N CYS A 35 2.23 11.26 -2.03
CA CYS A 35 3.33 11.64 -2.88
C CYS A 35 3.12 12.98 -3.59
N ALA A 36 2.09 13.73 -3.24
CA ALA A 36 1.89 15.08 -3.76
C ALA A 36 3.10 15.98 -3.42
N PRO A 37 3.45 16.94 -4.27
CA PRO A 37 4.62 17.82 -4.04
C PRO A 37 4.59 18.58 -2.71
N GLU A 38 3.39 18.86 -2.19
CA GLU A 38 3.15 19.52 -0.92
C GLU A 38 3.24 18.58 0.30
N ALA A 39 3.31 17.27 0.09
CA ALA A 39 3.40 16.27 1.15
C ALA A 39 4.80 16.27 1.80
N GLN A 40 5.06 17.24 2.68
CA GLN A 40 6.36 17.44 3.34
C GLN A 40 6.44 16.87 4.76
N ARG A 41 5.34 16.36 5.32
CA ARG A 41 5.31 15.84 6.68
C ARG A 41 5.90 14.44 6.72
N SER A 42 6.59 14.09 7.80
CA SER A 42 7.23 12.78 7.95
C SER A 42 6.29 11.58 7.73
N PRO A 43 5.04 11.55 8.23
CA PRO A 43 4.10 10.47 7.95
C PRO A 43 3.75 10.35 6.46
N GLN A 44 3.55 11.46 5.76
CA GLN A 44 3.26 11.48 4.33
C GLN A 44 4.46 11.02 3.51
N LEU A 45 5.67 11.45 3.85
CA LEU A 45 6.90 11.00 3.20
C LEU A 45 7.10 9.49 3.36
N MET A 46 6.77 8.94 4.55
CA MET A 46 6.83 7.50 4.78
C MET A 46 5.78 6.76 3.96
N ALA A 47 4.53 7.20 3.98
CA ALA A 47 3.44 6.60 3.20
C ALA A 47 3.73 6.63 1.69
N CYS A 48 4.31 7.73 1.18
CA CYS A 48 4.76 7.81 -0.21
C CYS A 48 5.87 6.81 -0.51
N ALA A 49 6.86 6.68 0.38
CA ALA A 49 7.97 5.74 0.19
C ALA A 49 7.46 4.29 0.21
N GLU A 50 6.52 3.94 1.10
CA GLU A 50 5.88 2.62 1.17
C GLU A 50 5.12 2.30 -0.13
N ARG A 51 4.35 3.25 -0.66
CA ARG A 51 3.64 3.09 -1.93
C ARG A 51 4.62 2.83 -3.07
N LYS A 52 5.68 3.65 -3.21
CA LYS A 52 6.71 3.48 -4.24
C LYS A 52 7.44 2.14 -4.13
N PHE A 53 7.72 1.67 -2.91
CA PHE A 53 8.33 0.36 -2.70
C PHE A 53 7.39 -0.78 -3.09
N LYS A 54 6.12 -0.67 -2.77
CA LYS A 54 5.08 -1.64 -3.19
C LYS A 54 4.97 -1.72 -4.71
N GLU A 55 4.93 -0.59 -5.39
CA GLU A 55 4.90 -0.50 -6.86
C GLU A 55 6.14 -1.13 -7.49
N ALA A 56 7.35 -0.77 -7.02
CA ALA A 56 8.60 -1.33 -7.50
C ALA A 56 8.67 -2.86 -7.29
N THR A 57 8.17 -3.34 -6.15
CA THR A 57 8.13 -4.78 -5.84
C THR A 57 7.14 -5.52 -6.74
N ALA A 58 5.98 -4.94 -7.01
CA ALA A 58 4.98 -5.51 -7.91
C ALA A 58 5.54 -5.62 -9.34
N GLU A 59 6.21 -4.57 -9.81
CA GLU A 59 6.84 -4.55 -11.12
C GLU A 59 7.96 -5.58 -11.22
N LEU A 60 8.86 -5.66 -10.25
CA LEU A 60 9.90 -6.69 -10.22
C LEU A 60 9.30 -8.10 -10.25
N LYS A 61 8.23 -8.33 -9.49
CA LYS A 61 7.53 -9.64 -9.48
C LYS A 61 7.00 -9.99 -10.86
N ARG A 62 6.41 -9.02 -11.57
CA ARG A 62 5.88 -9.21 -12.93
C ARG A 62 6.99 -9.56 -13.92
N VAL A 63 8.08 -8.79 -13.91
CA VAL A 63 9.23 -8.99 -14.82
C VAL A 63 9.93 -10.33 -14.55
N ARG A 64 10.08 -10.72 -13.28
CA ARG A 64 10.65 -12.03 -12.90
C ARG A 64 9.80 -13.20 -13.39
N ALA A 65 8.49 -13.07 -13.30
CA ALA A 65 7.57 -14.10 -13.82
C ALA A 65 7.76 -14.25 -15.33
N GLN A 66 7.72 -13.14 -16.07
CA GLN A 66 7.91 -13.12 -17.52
C GLN A 66 9.25 -13.76 -17.93
N LEU A 67 10.37 -13.30 -17.37
CA LEU A 67 11.69 -13.87 -17.69
C LEU A 67 11.80 -15.35 -17.30
N SER A 68 11.13 -15.77 -16.23
CA SER A 68 11.12 -17.18 -15.81
C SER A 68 10.38 -18.10 -16.79
N GLU A 69 9.42 -17.57 -17.55
CA GLU A 69 8.71 -18.34 -18.60
C GLU A 69 9.63 -18.61 -19.80
N ASP A 70 10.53 -17.70 -20.12
CA ASP A 70 11.49 -17.83 -21.22
C ASP A 70 12.63 -18.83 -20.91
N PHE A 71 12.79 -19.23 -19.64
CA PHE A 71 13.88 -20.11 -19.23
C PHE A 71 13.51 -21.59 -19.27
N GLU A 72 14.40 -22.40 -19.85
CA GLU A 72 14.40 -23.87 -19.68
C GLU A 72 14.45 -24.26 -18.19
N PRO A 73 13.92 -25.45 -17.81
CA PRO A 73 13.82 -25.87 -16.41
C PRO A 73 15.13 -25.73 -15.61
N ARG A 74 16.28 -26.08 -16.21
CA ARG A 74 17.59 -26.00 -15.57
C ARG A 74 18.03 -24.54 -15.34
N SER A 75 17.79 -23.66 -16.30
CA SER A 75 18.10 -22.22 -16.21
C SER A 75 17.20 -21.54 -15.21
N ARG A 76 15.94 -21.93 -15.14
CA ARG A 76 14.96 -21.44 -14.15
C ARG A 76 15.39 -21.72 -12.71
N VAL A 77 15.99 -22.89 -12.44
CA VAL A 77 16.54 -23.21 -11.11
C VAL A 77 17.69 -22.25 -10.75
N LYS A 78 18.60 -22.02 -11.69
CA LYS A 78 19.73 -21.09 -11.49
C LYS A 78 19.22 -19.67 -11.27
N PHE A 79 18.26 -19.21 -12.07
CA PHE A 79 17.65 -17.89 -11.92
C PHE A 79 17.02 -17.69 -10.53
N ARG A 80 16.24 -18.68 -10.06
CA ARG A 80 15.66 -18.62 -8.71
C ARG A 80 16.72 -18.55 -7.60
N ALA A 81 17.84 -19.24 -7.78
CA ALA A 81 18.95 -19.17 -6.83
C ALA A 81 19.60 -17.78 -6.82
N ALA A 82 19.86 -17.22 -7.99
CA ALA A 82 20.38 -15.85 -8.13
C ALA A 82 19.46 -14.80 -7.50
N GLU A 83 18.16 -14.93 -7.70
CA GLU A 83 17.17 -14.03 -7.12
C GLU A 83 17.12 -14.08 -5.58
N ARG A 84 17.32 -15.26 -4.98
CA ARG A 84 17.42 -15.35 -3.51
C ARG A 84 18.67 -14.62 -2.99
N LEU A 85 19.80 -14.77 -3.66
CA LEU A 85 21.04 -14.07 -3.30
C LEU A 85 20.88 -12.56 -3.47
N TRP A 86 20.24 -12.13 -4.55
CA TRP A 86 19.96 -10.73 -4.78
C TRP A 86 19.05 -10.11 -3.70
N LEU A 87 18.04 -10.83 -3.21
CA LEU A 87 17.20 -10.35 -2.10
C LEU A 87 18.03 -10.13 -0.82
N GLY A 88 18.99 -11.01 -0.55
CA GLY A 88 19.95 -10.85 0.56
C GLY A 88 20.84 -9.62 0.36
N TYR A 89 21.39 -9.46 -0.85
CA TYR A 89 22.18 -8.29 -1.21
C TYR A 89 21.39 -7.00 -1.00
N ARG A 90 20.17 -6.90 -1.57
CA ARG A 90 19.31 -5.71 -1.42
C ARG A 90 19.13 -5.33 0.03
N LYS A 91 18.81 -6.33 0.89
CA LYS A 91 18.62 -6.09 2.31
C LYS A 91 19.89 -5.54 2.96
N SER A 92 21.01 -6.24 2.82
CA SER A 92 22.28 -5.84 3.46
C SER A 92 22.78 -4.48 2.96
N ASN A 93 22.66 -4.22 1.65
CA ASN A 93 23.05 -2.94 1.05
C ASN A 93 22.25 -1.78 1.65
N CYS A 94 20.93 -1.94 1.75
CA CYS A 94 20.08 -0.87 2.25
C CYS A 94 20.10 -0.74 3.78
N ASP A 95 20.36 -1.80 4.52
CA ASP A 95 20.65 -1.73 5.95
C ASP A 95 21.94 -0.92 6.20
N THR A 96 22.97 -1.13 5.37
CA THR A 96 24.23 -0.38 5.46
C THR A 96 24.03 1.11 5.13
N GLU A 97 23.29 1.43 4.04
CA GLU A 97 22.98 2.82 3.70
C GLU A 97 22.18 3.53 4.80
N ALA A 98 21.22 2.83 5.41
CA ALA A 98 20.41 3.37 6.50
C ALA A 98 21.15 3.50 7.82
N SER A 99 22.21 2.72 8.06
CA SER A 99 22.98 2.73 9.31
C SER A 99 23.68 4.05 9.59
N ILE A 100 23.94 4.88 8.57
CA ILE A 100 24.44 6.25 8.71
C ILE A 100 23.53 7.11 9.58
N TYR A 101 22.24 6.75 9.63
CA TYR A 101 21.18 7.46 10.35
C TYR A 101 20.68 6.66 11.57
N GLU A 102 21.53 5.77 12.12
CA GLU A 102 21.16 4.87 13.21
C GLU A 102 20.63 5.63 14.43
N GLY A 103 19.47 5.19 14.95
CA GLY A 103 18.75 5.85 16.05
C GLY A 103 17.99 7.10 15.66
N GLY A 104 18.09 7.57 14.41
CA GLY A 104 17.34 8.71 13.90
C GLY A 104 15.96 8.31 13.33
N THR A 105 14.97 9.19 13.45
CA THR A 105 13.62 8.98 12.95
C THR A 105 13.55 8.86 11.42
N ILE A 106 14.58 9.32 10.70
CA ILE A 106 14.67 9.26 9.23
C ILE A 106 15.21 7.91 8.73
N GLN A 107 15.85 7.11 9.58
CA GLN A 107 16.50 5.85 9.20
C GLN A 107 15.56 4.91 8.41
N PRO A 108 14.30 4.65 8.85
CA PRO A 108 13.39 3.77 8.10
C PRO A 108 13.05 4.32 6.71
N LEU A 109 12.94 5.64 6.57
CA LEU A 109 12.67 6.29 5.30
C LEU A 109 13.84 6.11 4.31
N ILE A 110 15.07 6.28 4.78
CA ILE A 110 16.29 6.06 3.97
C ILE A 110 16.36 4.61 3.51
N GLN A 111 16.17 3.66 4.43
CA GLN A 111 16.16 2.23 4.11
C GLN A 111 15.12 1.91 3.03
N LEU A 112 13.89 2.40 3.18
CA LEU A 112 12.80 2.12 2.26
C LEU A 112 13.04 2.74 0.87
N ARG A 113 13.60 3.95 0.81
CA ARG A 113 14.00 4.62 -0.44
C ARG A 113 15.11 3.84 -1.16
N CYS A 114 16.12 3.39 -0.42
CA CYS A 114 17.16 2.51 -0.97
C CYS A 114 16.56 1.23 -1.54
N MET A 115 15.71 0.53 -0.77
CA MET A 115 15.06 -0.70 -1.22
C MET A 115 14.22 -0.48 -2.49
N THR A 116 13.55 0.66 -2.59
CA THR A 116 12.80 1.04 -3.79
C THR A 116 13.73 1.19 -5.00
N ARG A 117 14.77 1.99 -4.87
CA ARG A 117 15.76 2.25 -5.94
C ARG A 117 16.39 0.95 -6.43
N VAL A 118 16.95 0.14 -5.53
CA VAL A 118 17.63 -1.13 -5.88
C VAL A 118 16.63 -2.12 -6.53
N THR A 119 15.37 -2.10 -6.10
CA THR A 119 14.31 -2.95 -6.70
C THR A 119 13.95 -2.48 -8.11
N GLN A 120 13.88 -1.18 -8.36
CA GLN A 120 13.63 -0.61 -9.69
C GLN A 120 14.80 -0.90 -10.66
N GLU A 121 16.04 -0.75 -10.18
CA GLU A 121 17.25 -1.09 -10.93
C GLU A 121 17.24 -2.57 -11.36
N ARG A 122 16.88 -3.48 -10.44
CA ARG A 122 16.77 -4.91 -10.78
C ARG A 122 15.66 -5.19 -11.80
N ALA A 123 14.51 -4.55 -11.66
CA ALA A 123 13.43 -4.71 -12.63
C ALA A 123 13.85 -4.23 -14.04
N ALA A 124 14.58 -3.11 -14.12
CA ALA A 124 15.09 -2.60 -15.39
C ALA A 124 16.13 -3.54 -16.01
N GLU A 125 17.04 -4.09 -15.20
CA GLU A 125 18.04 -5.08 -15.64
C GLU A 125 17.38 -6.33 -16.23
N LEU A 126 16.39 -6.89 -15.54
CA LEU A 126 15.68 -8.08 -16.03
C LEU A 126 14.85 -7.79 -17.28
N LYS A 127 14.27 -6.59 -17.41
CA LYS A 127 13.61 -6.16 -18.66
C LYS A 127 14.56 -6.12 -19.84
N ALA A 128 15.77 -5.58 -19.63
CA ALA A 128 16.79 -5.57 -20.67
C ALA A 128 17.20 -6.99 -21.09
N GLN A 129 17.28 -7.94 -20.17
CA GLN A 129 17.53 -9.36 -20.49
C GLN A 129 16.40 -9.95 -21.36
N ILE A 130 15.14 -9.69 -21.04
CA ILE A 130 13.99 -10.13 -21.84
C ILE A 130 14.09 -9.57 -23.26
N GLN A 131 14.40 -8.26 -23.40
CA GLN A 131 14.55 -7.63 -24.70
C GLN A 131 15.69 -8.27 -25.52
N THR A 132 16.80 -8.61 -24.88
CA THR A 132 17.92 -9.30 -25.54
C THR A 132 17.51 -10.69 -26.04
N LEU A 133 16.78 -11.45 -25.22
CA LEU A 133 16.30 -12.78 -25.60
C LEU A 133 15.35 -12.75 -26.81
N HIS A 134 14.45 -11.76 -26.85
CA HIS A 134 13.46 -11.65 -27.94
C HIS A 134 13.95 -10.83 -29.13
N GLY A 135 15.03 -10.09 -29.02
CA GLY A 135 15.60 -9.26 -30.09
C GLY A 135 16.70 -9.97 -30.92
N THR A 136 17.04 -11.21 -30.59
CA THR A 136 18.04 -12.03 -31.31
C THR A 136 17.40 -13.00 -32.31
N GLU A 137 16.08 -12.91 -32.51
CA GLU A 137 15.33 -13.59 -33.57
C GLU A 137 15.24 -12.68 -34.83
#